data_baf2e0cf8257eb55b687508a07ec04d9
#
_entry.id   baf2e0cf8257eb55b687508a07ec04d9
#
_cell.length_a   1.000
_cell.length_b   1.000
_cell.length_c   1.000
_cell.angle_alpha   90.00
_cell.angle_beta   90.00
_cell.angle_gamma   90.00
#
_symmetry.space_group_name_H-M   'P 1'
#
loop_
_entity.id
_entity.type
_entity.pdbx_description
1 polymer ?
#
loop_
_entity_poly.entity_id
_entity_poly.type
_entity_poly.pdbx_seq_one_letter_code
_entity_poly.pdbx_strand_id
1 'polypeptide(L)'
;MSTGIAVFTFGCRTNQYESQLLREAIVAAGNEVVLPEEASVAIINACCVTGKAEKDCRNLIRRLSRRGLRVVVTGCFLDESLAGLPAETYRRGQLPEELVCASVESISGFAGHLRAFVKVEDGCEGNCAYCIVPKVRGAVRSRRVADVAREVVCLVERGWPEVVLTGVNLAAFGKDTGERLAGLIATVGRINGLRRLRLSSLEPAFFCEDLLSAATDCPCFCPHFHIPLQSGS
;
A
#
# COMPACT_ATOMS: atom_id res chain seq x y z
N MET A 1 -20.16 -14.80 16.12
CA MET A 1 -19.04 -14.52 17.05
C MET A 1 -17.98 -13.81 16.26
N SER A 2 -17.42 -12.71 16.78
CA SER A 2 -16.29 -12.02 16.13
C SER A 2 -15.05 -12.92 16.12
N THR A 3 -14.28 -12.87 15.04
CA THR A 3 -13.03 -13.61 14.91
C THR A 3 -11.86 -12.69 15.23
N GLY A 4 -10.98 -13.10 16.13
CA GLY A 4 -9.74 -12.39 16.43
C GLY A 4 -8.70 -12.62 15.32
N ILE A 5 -8.30 -11.56 14.62
CA ILE A 5 -7.42 -11.60 13.44
C ILE A 5 -6.16 -10.76 13.68
N ALA A 6 -4.99 -11.37 13.53
CA ALA A 6 -3.72 -10.65 13.53
C ALA A 6 -3.28 -10.32 12.10
N VAL A 7 -2.83 -9.09 11.86
CA VAL A 7 -2.35 -8.64 10.54
C VAL A 7 -0.84 -8.40 10.58
N PHE A 8 -0.13 -9.12 9.72
CA PHE A 8 1.32 -9.00 9.54
C PHE A 8 1.64 -8.34 8.19
N THR A 9 2.62 -7.44 8.19
CA THR A 9 2.99 -6.69 6.99
C THR A 9 4.46 -6.89 6.65
N PHE A 10 4.72 -7.29 5.43
CA PHE A 10 6.06 -7.28 4.84
C PHE A 10 6.12 -6.29 3.69
N GLY A 11 7.29 -5.69 3.46
CA GLY A 11 7.58 -4.93 2.25
C GLY A 11 7.50 -3.41 2.40
N CYS A 12 6.93 -2.76 1.39
CA CYS A 12 7.04 -1.32 1.15
C CYS A 12 5.87 -0.52 1.74
N ARG A 13 5.87 0.81 1.50
CA ARG A 13 4.79 1.72 1.92
C ARG A 13 3.43 1.34 1.32
N THR A 14 3.43 0.82 0.09
CA THR A 14 2.20 0.33 -0.55
C THR A 14 1.60 -0.85 0.23
N ASN A 15 2.43 -1.81 0.67
CA ASN A 15 1.96 -2.90 1.53
C ASN A 15 1.50 -2.40 2.90
N GLN A 16 2.14 -1.37 3.45
CA GLN A 16 1.70 -0.78 4.72
C GLN A 16 0.31 -0.14 4.60
N TYR A 17 0.06 0.61 3.51
CA TYR A 17 -1.27 1.12 3.20
C TYR A 17 -2.30 -0.03 3.07
N GLU A 18 -1.98 -1.05 2.28
CA GLU A 18 -2.86 -2.21 2.07
C GLU A 18 -3.15 -2.95 3.38
N SER A 19 -2.19 -3.04 4.28
CA SER A 19 -2.41 -3.64 5.61
C SER A 19 -3.29 -2.77 6.51
N GLN A 20 -3.20 -1.45 6.40
CA GLN A 20 -4.14 -0.57 7.11
C GLN A 20 -5.55 -0.73 6.56
N LEU A 21 -5.70 -0.77 5.23
CA LEU A 21 -6.98 -1.04 4.58
C LEU A 21 -7.57 -2.39 5.03
N LEU A 22 -6.74 -3.42 5.12
CA LEU A 22 -7.15 -4.74 5.63
C LEU A 22 -7.66 -4.67 7.08
N ARG A 23 -6.98 -3.92 7.96
CA ARG A 23 -7.45 -3.74 9.35
C ARG A 23 -8.84 -3.11 9.41
N GLU A 24 -9.07 -2.09 8.61
CA GLU A 24 -10.37 -1.43 8.55
C GLU A 24 -11.45 -2.35 7.93
N ALA A 25 -11.09 -3.11 6.90
CA ALA A 25 -11.98 -4.09 6.28
C ALA A 25 -12.32 -5.27 7.23
N ILE A 26 -11.41 -5.69 8.10
CA ILE A 26 -11.65 -6.69 9.15
C ILE A 26 -12.71 -6.17 10.13
N VAL A 27 -12.53 -4.95 10.61
CA VAL A 27 -13.45 -4.32 11.55
C VAL A 27 -14.83 -4.11 10.91
N ALA A 28 -14.85 -3.67 9.65
CA ALA A 28 -16.11 -3.48 8.89
C ALA A 28 -16.87 -4.80 8.63
N ALA A 29 -16.18 -5.95 8.61
CA ALA A 29 -16.77 -7.28 8.54
C ALA A 29 -17.30 -7.80 9.89
N GLY A 30 -17.18 -7.00 10.98
CA GLY A 30 -17.60 -7.41 12.33
C GLY A 30 -16.59 -8.28 13.07
N ASN A 31 -15.35 -8.37 12.57
CA ASN A 31 -14.24 -9.05 13.22
C ASN A 31 -13.35 -8.08 14.02
N GLU A 32 -12.40 -8.62 14.79
CA GLU A 32 -11.52 -7.82 15.64
C GLU A 32 -10.05 -7.96 15.20
N VAL A 33 -9.34 -6.81 15.11
CA VAL A 33 -7.89 -6.82 14.94
C VAL A 33 -7.25 -6.94 16.32
N VAL A 34 -6.56 -8.05 16.56
CA VAL A 34 -6.00 -8.41 17.86
C VAL A 34 -4.48 -8.65 17.78
N LEU A 35 -3.84 -8.78 18.94
CA LEU A 35 -2.44 -9.17 19.02
C LEU A 35 -2.24 -10.62 18.55
N PRO A 36 -1.05 -11.00 18.08
CA PRO A 36 -0.78 -12.34 17.57
C PRO A 36 -1.04 -13.48 18.58
N GLU A 37 -0.99 -13.17 19.87
CA GLU A 37 -1.21 -14.12 20.97
C GLU A 37 -2.70 -14.46 21.15
N GLU A 38 -3.57 -13.54 20.79
CA GLU A 38 -5.04 -13.63 20.95
C GLU A 38 -5.75 -14.06 19.67
N ALA A 39 -5.00 -14.12 18.55
CA ALA A 39 -5.57 -14.38 17.24
C ALA A 39 -5.86 -15.86 17.00
N SER A 40 -6.97 -16.16 16.36
CA SER A 40 -7.27 -17.46 15.74
C SER A 40 -6.91 -17.50 14.25
N VAL A 41 -6.89 -16.33 13.59
CA VAL A 41 -6.53 -16.16 12.18
C VAL A 41 -5.37 -15.17 12.06
N ALA A 42 -4.44 -15.48 11.17
CA ALA A 42 -3.34 -14.57 10.82
C ALA A 42 -3.44 -14.21 9.33
N ILE A 43 -3.61 -12.92 9.01
CA ILE A 43 -3.52 -12.42 7.64
C ILE A 43 -2.13 -11.83 7.44
N ILE A 44 -1.40 -12.35 6.45
CA ILE A 44 -0.06 -11.92 6.08
C ILE A 44 -0.11 -11.19 4.75
N ASN A 45 0.17 -9.87 4.77
CA ASN A 45 0.41 -9.10 3.56
C ASN A 45 1.88 -9.27 3.17
N ALA A 46 2.11 -10.20 2.25
CA ALA A 46 3.42 -10.71 1.86
C ALA A 46 4.19 -9.75 0.93
N CYS A 47 5.51 -9.93 0.90
CA CYS A 47 6.39 -9.29 -0.06
C CYS A 47 7.47 -10.28 -0.53
N CYS A 48 7.63 -10.44 -1.84
CA CYS A 48 8.66 -11.24 -2.48
C CYS A 48 9.68 -10.40 -3.27
N VAL A 49 9.63 -9.07 -3.16
CA VAL A 49 10.51 -8.16 -3.92
C VAL A 49 11.97 -8.32 -3.47
N THR A 50 12.20 -8.73 -2.23
CA THR A 50 13.54 -9.08 -1.74
C THR A 50 13.54 -10.50 -1.19
N GLY A 51 14.61 -11.26 -1.44
CA GLY A 51 14.75 -12.62 -0.94
C GLY A 51 14.68 -12.71 0.60
N LYS A 52 15.10 -11.64 1.31
CA LYS A 52 14.94 -11.57 2.77
C LYS A 52 13.46 -11.51 3.17
N ALA A 53 12.68 -10.62 2.56
CA ALA A 53 11.25 -10.48 2.88
C ALA A 53 10.48 -11.77 2.58
N GLU A 54 10.80 -12.43 1.47
CA GLU A 54 10.22 -13.73 1.12
C GLU A 54 10.56 -14.81 2.15
N LYS A 55 11.84 -14.94 2.52
CA LYS A 55 12.30 -15.89 3.56
C LYS A 55 11.61 -15.64 4.89
N ASP A 56 11.53 -14.38 5.33
CA ASP A 56 10.92 -14.01 6.61
C ASP A 56 9.42 -14.31 6.60
N CYS A 57 8.73 -14.05 5.48
CA CYS A 57 7.32 -14.40 5.29
C CYS A 57 7.11 -15.93 5.41
N ARG A 58 7.88 -16.74 4.70
CA ARG A 58 7.80 -18.21 4.77
C ARG A 58 8.05 -18.75 6.18
N ASN A 59 9.00 -18.17 6.90
CA ASN A 59 9.28 -18.55 8.29
C ASN A 59 8.13 -18.19 9.22
N LEU A 60 7.52 -17.01 9.01
CA LEU A 60 6.36 -16.58 9.78
C LEU A 60 5.16 -17.53 9.56
N ILE A 61 4.86 -17.88 8.30
CA ILE A 61 3.79 -18.85 7.97
C ILE A 61 3.97 -20.15 8.76
N ARG A 62 5.16 -20.77 8.70
CA ARG A 62 5.42 -22.01 9.44
C ARG A 62 5.26 -21.86 10.94
N ARG A 63 5.72 -20.73 11.49
CA ARG A 63 5.62 -20.45 12.93
C ARG A 63 4.17 -20.31 13.39
N LEU A 64 3.36 -19.56 12.66
CA LEU A 64 1.96 -19.30 13.02
C LEU A 64 1.11 -20.57 12.86
N SER A 65 1.32 -21.33 11.80
CA SER A 65 0.64 -22.61 11.60
C SER A 65 0.97 -23.63 12.71
N ARG A 66 2.24 -23.73 13.16
CA ARG A 66 2.60 -24.59 14.31
C ARG A 66 1.93 -24.18 15.62
N ARG A 67 1.53 -22.91 15.74
CA ARG A 67 0.73 -22.40 16.87
C ARG A 67 -0.77 -22.68 16.72
N GLY A 68 -1.18 -23.33 15.63
CA GLY A 68 -2.59 -23.67 15.37
C GLY A 68 -3.43 -22.55 14.74
N LEU A 69 -2.83 -21.43 14.29
CA LEU A 69 -3.58 -20.36 13.63
C LEU A 69 -3.95 -20.78 12.19
N ARG A 70 -5.14 -20.40 11.75
CA ARG A 70 -5.48 -20.34 10.32
C ARG A 70 -4.63 -19.24 9.68
N VAL A 71 -3.77 -19.60 8.72
CA VAL A 71 -2.87 -18.63 8.08
C VAL A 71 -3.37 -18.30 6.68
N VAL A 72 -3.63 -17.03 6.43
CA VAL A 72 -4.09 -16.49 5.16
C VAL A 72 -3.04 -15.53 4.61
N VAL A 73 -2.63 -15.69 3.37
CA VAL A 73 -1.60 -14.88 2.73
C VAL A 73 -2.19 -14.11 1.55
N THR A 74 -1.89 -12.83 1.50
CA THR A 74 -2.19 -11.94 0.37
C THR A 74 -0.99 -11.02 0.08
N GLY A 75 -1.10 -10.11 -0.88
CA GLY A 75 -0.04 -9.14 -1.20
C GLY A 75 0.79 -9.51 -2.42
N CYS A 76 2.11 -9.33 -2.32
CA CYS A 76 3.06 -9.60 -3.40
C CYS A 76 3.73 -10.96 -3.17
N PHE A 77 3.32 -11.98 -3.92
CA PHE A 77 3.96 -13.30 -3.89
C PHE A 77 3.83 -13.99 -5.24
N LEU A 78 4.70 -14.95 -5.49
CA LEU A 78 4.56 -15.95 -6.55
C LEU A 78 4.00 -17.23 -5.96
N ASP A 79 3.12 -17.93 -6.68
CA ASP A 79 2.48 -19.15 -6.20
C ASP A 79 3.52 -20.21 -5.86
N GLU A 80 4.59 -20.32 -6.67
CA GLU A 80 5.70 -21.24 -6.44
C GLU A 80 6.42 -20.95 -5.12
N SER A 81 6.53 -19.68 -4.73
CA SER A 81 7.25 -19.28 -3.51
C SER A 81 6.53 -19.69 -2.22
N LEU A 82 5.23 -19.94 -2.30
CA LEU A 82 4.40 -20.36 -1.19
C LEU A 82 3.93 -21.82 -1.29
N ALA A 83 4.25 -22.51 -2.38
CA ALA A 83 3.85 -23.90 -2.60
C ALA A 83 4.29 -24.80 -1.44
N GLY A 84 3.39 -25.68 -0.98
CA GLY A 84 3.62 -26.63 0.11
C GLY A 84 3.71 -25.99 1.50
N LEU A 85 3.46 -24.68 1.65
CA LEU A 85 3.33 -24.07 2.97
C LEU A 85 1.90 -24.22 3.51
N PRO A 86 1.73 -24.37 4.83
CA PRO A 86 0.42 -24.50 5.48
C PRO A 86 -0.28 -23.14 5.58
N ALA A 87 -0.74 -22.62 4.44
CA ALA A 87 -1.42 -21.34 4.35
C ALA A 87 -2.39 -21.31 3.16
N GLU A 88 -3.49 -20.60 3.32
CA GLU A 88 -4.40 -20.25 2.23
C GLU A 88 -3.87 -19.00 1.53
N THR A 89 -3.84 -19.00 0.20
CA THR A 89 -3.32 -17.88 -0.58
C THR A 89 -4.41 -17.23 -1.40
N TYR A 90 -4.50 -15.91 -1.32
CA TYR A 90 -5.49 -15.12 -2.03
C TYR A 90 -4.84 -13.93 -2.74
N ARG A 91 -5.26 -13.66 -3.95
CA ARG A 91 -4.88 -12.41 -4.63
C ARG A 91 -5.44 -11.21 -3.88
N ARG A 92 -4.80 -10.06 -4.05
CA ARG A 92 -5.28 -8.81 -3.43
C ARG A 92 -6.74 -8.54 -3.82
N GLY A 93 -7.55 -8.17 -2.84
CA GLY A 93 -8.98 -7.92 -3.02
C GLY A 93 -9.85 -9.17 -3.16
N GLN A 94 -9.30 -10.37 -2.96
CA GLN A 94 -10.03 -11.65 -3.08
C GLN A 94 -10.06 -12.44 -1.76
N LEU A 95 -9.83 -11.76 -0.64
CA LEU A 95 -9.92 -12.39 0.66
C LEU A 95 -11.37 -12.82 0.96
N PRO A 96 -11.57 -13.89 1.74
CA PRO A 96 -12.90 -14.37 2.11
C PRO A 96 -13.74 -13.30 2.81
N GLU A 97 -15.02 -13.21 2.43
CA GLU A 97 -15.95 -12.22 2.98
C GLU A 97 -16.21 -12.39 4.48
N GLU A 98 -16.05 -13.60 5.00
CA GLU A 98 -16.13 -13.84 6.44
C GLU A 98 -14.97 -13.22 7.23
N LEU A 99 -13.86 -12.86 6.56
CA LEU A 99 -12.70 -12.23 7.18
C LEU A 99 -12.65 -10.72 6.97
N VAL A 100 -13.05 -10.22 5.79
CA VAL A 100 -12.91 -8.83 5.41
C VAL A 100 -14.11 -8.31 4.62
N CYS A 101 -14.48 -7.06 4.84
CA CYS A 101 -15.49 -6.37 4.04
C CYS A 101 -14.87 -5.78 2.77
N ALA A 102 -15.28 -6.24 1.60
CA ALA A 102 -14.74 -5.82 0.31
C ALA A 102 -15.07 -4.35 -0.06
N SER A 103 -16.06 -3.73 0.58
CA SER A 103 -16.49 -2.35 0.31
C SER A 103 -15.57 -1.27 0.91
N VAL A 104 -14.55 -1.65 1.68
CA VAL A 104 -13.59 -0.70 2.25
C VAL A 104 -12.52 -0.40 1.21
N GLU A 105 -12.58 0.79 0.61
CA GLU A 105 -11.70 1.22 -0.49
C GLU A 105 -10.70 2.32 -0.08
N SER A 106 -10.84 2.89 1.11
CA SER A 106 -9.99 3.96 1.64
C SER A 106 -9.74 3.76 3.12
N ILE A 107 -8.62 4.30 3.61
CA ILE A 107 -8.29 4.27 5.03
C ILE A 107 -8.82 5.51 5.74
N SER A 108 -9.13 5.35 7.01
CA SER A 108 -9.60 6.42 7.88
C SER A 108 -8.58 6.84 8.95
N GLY A 109 -7.45 6.16 9.01
CA GLY A 109 -6.36 6.42 9.91
C GLY A 109 -5.10 5.63 9.52
N PHE A 110 -4.00 5.79 10.28
CA PHE A 110 -2.77 5.06 10.02
C PHE A 110 -2.08 4.70 11.34
N ALA A 111 -2.56 3.65 11.98
CA ALA A 111 -2.15 3.26 13.32
C ALA A 111 -0.62 3.06 13.44
N GLY A 112 -0.04 3.60 14.53
CA GLY A 112 1.39 3.48 14.84
C GLY A 112 2.31 4.39 14.01
N HIS A 113 1.77 5.32 13.20
CA HIS A 113 2.55 6.24 12.37
C HIS A 113 2.14 7.69 12.61
N LEU A 114 3.12 8.62 12.47
CA LEU A 114 2.88 10.07 12.55
C LEU A 114 2.35 10.66 11.23
N ARG A 115 2.44 9.91 10.14
CA ARG A 115 2.01 10.31 8.79
C ARG A 115 1.30 9.16 8.11
N ALA A 116 0.27 9.46 7.34
CA ALA A 116 -0.46 8.48 6.58
C ALA A 116 0.19 8.24 5.20
N PHE A 117 0.28 6.98 4.79
CA PHE A 117 0.56 6.63 3.40
C PHE A 117 -0.77 6.49 2.66
N VAL A 118 -0.88 7.10 1.48
CA VAL A 118 -2.06 6.99 0.62
C VAL A 118 -1.61 6.41 -0.71
N LYS A 119 -2.06 5.20 -1.00
CA LYS A 119 -1.76 4.54 -2.28
C LYS A 119 -2.60 5.18 -3.37
N VAL A 120 -1.93 5.73 -4.39
CA VAL A 120 -2.59 6.41 -5.51
C VAL A 120 -2.48 5.62 -6.81
N GLU A 121 -1.52 4.70 -6.87
CA GLU A 121 -1.23 3.88 -8.04
C GLU A 121 -0.77 2.49 -7.60
N ASP A 122 -1.05 1.48 -8.41
CA ASP A 122 -0.60 0.09 -8.25
C ASP A 122 -0.23 -0.51 -9.60
N GLY A 123 0.69 -1.47 -9.58
CA GLY A 123 1.15 -2.13 -10.79
C GLY A 123 2.29 -1.41 -11.51
N CYS A 124 2.85 -2.06 -12.51
CA CYS A 124 3.91 -1.49 -13.34
C CYS A 124 4.04 -2.29 -14.64
N GLU A 125 4.12 -1.58 -15.76
CA GLU A 125 4.35 -2.15 -17.09
C GLU A 125 5.82 -2.01 -17.52
N GLY A 126 6.70 -1.63 -16.59
CA GLY A 126 8.13 -1.51 -16.81
C GLY A 126 8.78 -2.85 -17.12
N ASN A 127 9.80 -2.83 -17.98
CA ASN A 127 10.55 -4.02 -18.39
C ASN A 127 11.95 -4.07 -17.77
N CYS A 128 12.08 -3.70 -16.50
CA CYS A 128 13.37 -3.75 -15.78
C CYS A 128 13.77 -5.20 -15.55
N ALA A 129 14.97 -5.58 -16.03
CA ALA A 129 15.45 -6.97 -16.04
C ALA A 129 15.48 -7.66 -14.66
N TYR A 130 15.59 -6.88 -13.59
CA TYR A 130 15.68 -7.39 -12.21
C TYR A 130 14.34 -7.34 -11.45
N CYS A 131 13.29 -6.75 -12.04
CA CYS A 131 12.09 -6.38 -11.28
C CYS A 131 10.98 -7.43 -11.43
N ILE A 132 10.51 -7.94 -10.29
CA ILE A 132 9.41 -8.91 -10.23
C ILE A 132 8.02 -8.24 -10.20
N VAL A 133 7.97 -6.94 -9.96
CA VAL A 133 6.73 -6.18 -9.70
C VAL A 133 5.66 -6.39 -10.80
N PRO A 134 5.97 -6.33 -12.10
CA PRO A 134 4.95 -6.57 -13.14
C PRO A 134 4.26 -7.93 -13.00
N LYS A 135 5.00 -8.97 -12.57
CA LYS A 135 4.45 -10.32 -12.39
C LYS A 135 3.52 -10.43 -11.19
N VAL A 136 3.82 -9.73 -10.09
CA VAL A 136 3.06 -9.87 -8.83
C VAL A 136 2.01 -8.79 -8.61
N ARG A 137 2.10 -7.67 -9.32
CA ARG A 137 1.14 -6.56 -9.19
C ARG A 137 0.34 -6.27 -10.46
N GLY A 138 0.83 -6.74 -11.62
CA GLY A 138 0.15 -6.59 -12.91
C GLY A 138 0.27 -5.20 -13.53
N ALA A 139 -0.64 -4.88 -14.44
CA ALA A 139 -0.70 -3.61 -15.15
C ALA A 139 -0.97 -2.42 -14.23
N VAL A 140 -0.64 -1.22 -14.71
CA VAL A 140 -0.88 0.04 -14.01
C VAL A 140 -2.37 0.23 -13.73
N ARG A 141 -2.70 0.61 -12.51
CA ARG A 141 -4.04 0.99 -12.06
C ARG A 141 -3.94 2.20 -11.15
N SER A 142 -4.44 3.31 -11.63
CA SER A 142 -4.44 4.58 -10.91
C SER A 142 -5.79 4.81 -10.23
N ARG A 143 -5.77 5.37 -9.04
CA ARG A 143 -6.98 5.87 -8.40
C ARG A 143 -7.34 7.23 -8.97
N ARG A 144 -8.64 7.53 -9.01
CA ARG A 144 -9.11 8.86 -9.42
C ARG A 144 -8.63 9.93 -8.45
N VAL A 145 -8.26 11.09 -8.96
CA VAL A 145 -7.83 12.25 -8.14
C VAL A 145 -8.88 12.60 -7.10
N ALA A 146 -10.17 12.56 -7.47
CA ALA A 146 -11.27 12.87 -6.56
C ALA A 146 -11.37 11.90 -5.38
N ASP A 147 -11.11 10.60 -5.59
CA ASP A 147 -11.17 9.58 -4.54
C ASP A 147 -9.99 9.71 -3.58
N VAL A 148 -8.81 9.97 -4.12
CA VAL A 148 -7.62 10.26 -3.30
C VAL A 148 -7.82 11.52 -2.47
N ALA A 149 -8.33 12.59 -3.06
CA ALA A 149 -8.60 13.83 -2.34
C ALA A 149 -9.60 13.63 -1.19
N ARG A 150 -10.66 12.87 -1.43
CA ARG A 150 -11.66 12.53 -0.41
C ARG A 150 -11.07 11.76 0.77
N GLU A 151 -10.21 10.79 0.50
CA GLU A 151 -9.49 10.05 1.53
C GLU A 151 -8.53 10.96 2.32
N VAL A 152 -7.79 11.84 1.65
CA VAL A 152 -6.89 12.79 2.32
C VAL A 152 -7.67 13.76 3.21
N VAL A 153 -8.83 14.26 2.79
CA VAL A 153 -9.72 15.08 3.64
C VAL A 153 -10.09 14.32 4.91
N CYS A 154 -10.57 13.08 4.78
CA CYS A 154 -10.93 12.25 5.92
C CYS A 154 -9.74 12.03 6.88
N LEU A 155 -8.55 11.77 6.35
CA LEU A 155 -7.34 11.61 7.16
C LEU A 155 -6.97 12.88 7.90
N VAL A 156 -7.02 14.04 7.25
CA VAL A 156 -6.71 15.33 7.87
C VAL A 156 -7.69 15.67 8.99
N GLU A 157 -8.98 15.49 8.75
CA GLU A 157 -10.04 15.71 9.76
C GLU A 157 -9.87 14.81 10.98
N ARG A 158 -9.29 13.61 10.81
CA ARG A 158 -9.00 12.66 11.88
C ARG A 158 -7.62 12.82 12.51
N GLY A 159 -6.88 13.89 12.18
CA GLY A 159 -5.63 14.25 12.85
C GLY A 159 -4.34 13.76 12.16
N TRP A 160 -4.41 13.36 10.88
CA TRP A 160 -3.22 13.07 10.06
C TRP A 160 -2.88 14.22 9.09
N PRO A 161 -2.21 15.29 9.56
CA PRO A 161 -1.91 16.46 8.73
C PRO A 161 -0.70 16.25 7.79
N GLU A 162 -0.04 15.10 7.84
CA GLU A 162 1.05 14.74 6.94
C GLU A 162 0.69 13.48 6.15
N VAL A 163 0.71 13.60 4.81
CA VAL A 163 0.39 12.52 3.87
C VAL A 163 1.56 12.27 2.93
N VAL A 164 1.83 10.99 2.67
CA VAL A 164 2.78 10.55 1.64
C VAL A 164 1.99 9.83 0.55
N LEU A 165 1.86 10.44 -0.63
CA LEU A 165 1.33 9.75 -1.80
C LEU A 165 2.32 8.65 -2.21
N THR A 166 1.83 7.42 -2.29
CA THR A 166 2.64 6.25 -2.59
C THR A 166 2.05 5.44 -3.72
N GLY A 167 2.90 4.78 -4.45
CA GLY A 167 2.54 3.84 -5.50
C GLY A 167 3.70 2.88 -5.75
N VAL A 168 3.48 1.96 -6.63
CA VAL A 168 4.52 1.06 -7.15
C VAL A 168 5.45 1.83 -8.07
N ASN A 169 4.85 2.62 -8.96
CA ASN A 169 5.54 3.53 -9.87
C ASN A 169 4.72 4.81 -10.04
N LEU A 170 4.94 5.80 -9.18
CA LEU A 170 4.22 7.08 -9.24
C LEU A 170 4.30 7.78 -10.60
N ALA A 171 5.36 7.51 -11.36
CA ALA A 171 5.54 8.03 -12.70
C ALA A 171 4.51 7.48 -13.71
N ALA A 172 3.91 6.33 -13.40
CA ALA A 172 2.86 5.73 -14.22
C ALA A 172 1.45 6.19 -13.82
N PHE A 173 1.32 7.00 -12.77
CA PHE A 173 0.02 7.52 -12.33
C PHE A 173 -0.70 8.23 -13.46
N GLY A 174 -1.93 7.83 -13.69
CA GLY A 174 -2.83 8.42 -14.67
C GLY A 174 -2.69 7.86 -16.10
N LYS A 175 -1.73 6.96 -16.37
CA LYS A 175 -1.62 6.34 -17.72
C LYS A 175 -2.89 5.65 -18.18
N ASP A 176 -3.61 5.04 -17.25
CA ASP A 176 -4.86 4.30 -17.48
C ASP A 176 -6.11 5.17 -17.35
N THR A 177 -6.02 6.32 -16.68
CA THR A 177 -7.17 7.19 -16.38
C THR A 177 -7.15 8.51 -17.15
N GLY A 178 -6.02 8.89 -17.74
CA GLY A 178 -5.78 10.19 -18.36
C GLY A 178 -5.53 11.32 -17.34
N GLU A 179 -5.49 11.02 -16.07
CA GLU A 179 -5.15 11.99 -15.02
C GLU A 179 -3.64 12.20 -14.94
N ARG A 180 -3.18 13.21 -14.19
CA ARG A 180 -1.76 13.56 -14.10
C ARG A 180 -1.33 13.72 -12.65
N LEU A 181 -0.12 13.27 -12.33
CA LEU A 181 0.44 13.40 -10.98
C LEU A 181 0.52 14.86 -10.52
N ALA A 182 0.84 15.78 -11.42
CA ALA A 182 0.83 17.23 -11.15
C ALA A 182 -0.57 17.71 -10.73
N GLY A 183 -1.62 17.27 -11.42
CA GLY A 183 -3.01 17.57 -11.08
C GLY A 183 -3.42 17.00 -9.72
N LEU A 184 -2.95 15.80 -9.39
CA LEU A 184 -3.16 15.20 -8.07
C LEU A 184 -2.49 16.03 -6.96
N ILE A 185 -1.22 16.45 -7.15
CA ILE A 185 -0.50 17.31 -6.20
C ILE A 185 -1.25 18.63 -6.00
N ALA A 186 -1.65 19.28 -7.09
CA ALA A 186 -2.37 20.56 -7.04
C ALA A 186 -3.72 20.42 -6.31
N THR A 187 -4.44 19.33 -6.51
CA THR A 187 -5.74 19.09 -5.85
C THR A 187 -5.57 18.77 -4.37
N VAL A 188 -4.70 17.84 -4.04
CA VAL A 188 -4.45 17.43 -2.64
C VAL A 188 -3.80 18.57 -1.84
N GLY A 189 -2.90 19.32 -2.46
CA GLY A 189 -2.22 20.46 -1.81
C GLY A 189 -3.13 21.60 -1.37
N ARG A 190 -4.36 21.68 -1.91
CA ARG A 190 -5.38 22.67 -1.53
C ARG A 190 -6.28 22.25 -0.37
N ILE A 191 -6.10 21.00 0.13
CA ILE A 191 -6.92 20.50 1.23
C ILE A 191 -6.60 21.26 2.51
N ASN A 192 -7.62 21.90 3.08
CA ASN A 192 -7.46 22.67 4.30
C ASN A 192 -7.03 21.76 5.47
N GLY A 193 -6.02 22.17 6.23
CA GLY A 193 -5.47 21.41 7.34
C GLY A 193 -4.37 20.42 6.96
N LEU A 194 -4.15 20.12 5.67
CA LEU A 194 -2.98 19.36 5.23
C LEU A 194 -1.73 20.24 5.39
N ARG A 195 -0.80 19.83 6.25
CA ARG A 195 0.41 20.57 6.56
C ARG A 195 1.63 20.12 5.78
N ARG A 196 1.69 18.83 5.40
CA ARG A 196 2.82 18.26 4.66
C ARG A 196 2.33 17.23 3.66
N LEU A 197 2.73 17.45 2.41
CA LEU A 197 2.53 16.54 1.30
C LEU A 197 3.88 16.02 0.82
N ARG A 198 4.00 14.70 0.67
CA ARG A 198 5.21 14.05 0.16
C ARG A 198 4.87 13.07 -0.94
N LEU A 199 5.85 12.81 -1.79
CA LEU A 199 5.82 11.67 -2.72
C LEU A 199 6.71 10.53 -2.21
N SER A 200 6.37 9.31 -2.53
CA SER A 200 7.30 8.18 -2.45
C SER A 200 8.33 8.23 -3.60
N SER A 201 8.97 7.11 -3.93
CA SER A 201 9.99 7.08 -4.96
C SER A 201 9.46 7.48 -6.34
N LEU A 202 10.22 8.32 -7.03
CA LEU A 202 9.94 8.78 -8.39
C LEU A 202 11.19 8.59 -9.24
N GLU A 203 11.05 7.94 -10.40
CA GLU A 203 12.16 7.70 -11.31
C GLU A 203 12.68 9.01 -11.95
N PRO A 204 14.00 9.16 -12.17
CA PRO A 204 14.59 10.38 -12.72
C PRO A 204 13.97 10.84 -14.04
N ALA A 205 13.64 9.91 -14.92
CA ALA A 205 13.06 10.19 -16.25
C ALA A 205 11.69 10.89 -16.23
N PHE A 206 11.02 10.93 -15.07
CA PHE A 206 9.67 11.51 -14.92
C PHE A 206 9.67 12.90 -14.28
N PHE A 207 10.83 13.46 -14.01
CA PHE A 207 10.93 14.87 -13.62
C PHE A 207 10.70 15.76 -14.83
N CYS A 208 9.54 16.41 -14.88
CA CYS A 208 9.17 17.37 -15.90
C CYS A 208 8.78 18.69 -15.25
N GLU A 209 8.79 19.77 -16.05
CA GLU A 209 8.43 21.11 -15.61
C GLU A 209 7.09 21.17 -14.88
N ASP A 210 6.11 20.46 -15.39
CA ASP A 210 4.76 20.37 -14.90
C ASP A 210 4.69 19.83 -13.45
N LEU A 211 5.44 18.74 -13.19
CA LEU A 211 5.54 18.16 -11.86
C LEU A 211 6.27 19.09 -10.90
N LEU A 212 7.35 19.71 -11.36
CA LEU A 212 8.14 20.63 -10.54
C LEU A 212 7.35 21.92 -10.22
N SER A 213 6.63 22.47 -11.19
CA SER A 213 5.74 23.60 -10.96
C SER A 213 4.65 23.27 -9.95
N ALA A 214 3.96 22.12 -10.14
CA ALA A 214 2.93 21.70 -9.19
C ALA A 214 3.47 21.49 -7.77
N ALA A 215 4.68 20.99 -7.62
CA ALA A 215 5.33 20.84 -6.33
C ALA A 215 5.74 22.19 -5.71
N THR A 216 6.25 23.12 -6.53
CA THR A 216 6.67 24.46 -6.09
C THR A 216 5.48 25.32 -5.70
N ASP A 217 4.38 25.24 -6.45
CA ASP A 217 3.16 26.00 -6.22
C ASP A 217 2.30 25.45 -5.07
N CYS A 218 2.66 24.28 -4.53
CA CYS A 218 1.96 23.65 -3.43
C CYS A 218 2.61 24.02 -2.07
N PRO A 219 2.00 24.91 -1.26
CA PRO A 219 2.63 25.41 -0.04
C PRO A 219 2.95 24.34 1.01
N CYS A 220 2.20 23.24 1.01
CA CYS A 220 2.42 22.13 1.94
C CYS A 220 3.34 21.03 1.38
N PHE A 221 3.81 21.17 0.14
CA PHE A 221 4.70 20.17 -0.43
C PHE A 221 6.08 20.22 0.25
N CYS A 222 6.55 19.09 0.73
CA CYS A 222 7.88 19.03 1.31
C CYS A 222 8.95 19.07 0.21
N PRO A 223 9.95 19.95 0.27
CA PRO A 223 11.00 20.08 -0.74
C PRO A 223 11.99 18.90 -0.66
N HIS A 224 11.49 17.70 -0.90
CA HIS A 224 12.23 16.45 -0.82
C HIS A 224 11.68 15.44 -1.81
N PHE A 225 12.55 14.93 -2.68
CA PHE A 225 12.27 13.82 -3.58
C PHE A 225 13.15 12.63 -3.23
N HIS A 226 12.55 11.44 -3.26
CA HIS A 226 13.29 10.18 -3.19
C HIS A 226 13.47 9.66 -4.62
N ILE A 227 14.70 9.75 -5.12
CA ILE A 227 15.06 9.38 -6.49
C ILE A 227 15.97 8.17 -6.42
N PRO A 228 15.57 7.00 -6.97
CA PRO A 228 16.44 5.83 -7.00
C PRO A 228 17.57 6.06 -8.01
N LEU A 229 18.81 5.89 -7.56
CA LEU A 229 19.99 5.90 -8.43
C LEU A 229 20.06 4.57 -9.16
N GLN A 230 19.68 4.54 -10.44
CA GLN A 230 19.58 3.31 -11.23
C GLN A 230 20.96 2.76 -11.62
N SER A 231 21.97 3.64 -11.78
CA SER A 231 23.37 3.29 -12.05
C SER A 231 24.29 4.34 -11.46
N GLY A 232 25.49 3.93 -11.07
CA GLY A 232 26.56 4.81 -10.61
C GLY A 232 27.65 5.07 -11.68
N SER A 233 27.41 4.58 -12.90
CA SER A 233 28.34 4.73 -14.05
C SER A 233 27.75 5.65 -15.10
#